data_2da434719f32752a63e14e07aa25fda8
#
_entry.id   2da434719f32752a63e14e07aa25fda8
#
_cell.length_a   1.000
_cell.length_b   1.000
_cell.length_c   1.000
_cell.angle_alpha   90.00
_cell.angle_beta   90.00
_cell.angle_gamma   90.00
#
_symmetry.space_group_name_H-M   'P 1'
#
loop_
_entity.id
_entity.type
_entity.pdbx_description
1 polymer ?
#
loop_
_entity_poly.entity_id
_entity_poly.type
_entity_poly.pdbx_seq_one_letter_code
_entity_poly.pdbx_strand_id
1 'polypeptide(L)'
;MLPLGVVIPTKNSMPYLPRHVEGLRPWLDLASEVVVVDSFSTDGTVDFLRANLAHPHLRFTSHPPGLYASWNHGIAQITSRYVVLATTGDTVTREGICRLVEVAESLACDVVISNPTFCDLSGQIQPDLQWPIGDVIAMLGVKQPRRLHPFEAVIFATVNSTDALTGSSASDVFRTEMLKRYPFPTDFGTSGDAMWGLMHAAEVAWGVVPERFSTFLLHPTNASIAEKRSFLTARRADAVLRAAMDAWRRSGAITEQTLPRALWEDLMTWLTAYYDAKAAFDQNRRNPVPWILNPSAWRNRIRRKRSAAQLQRLKRVALFRKWQ
;
A
#
# COMPACT_ATOMS: atom_id res chain seq x y z
N MET A 1 14.90 0.37 -22.52
CA MET A 1 15.11 0.77 -21.11
C MET A 1 13.99 1.72 -20.75
N LEU A 2 13.29 1.45 -19.66
CA LEU A 2 12.19 2.30 -19.18
C LEU A 2 12.76 3.41 -18.27
N PRO A 3 12.05 4.53 -18.10
CA PRO A 3 12.44 5.57 -17.15
C PRO A 3 12.11 5.12 -15.70
N LEU A 4 12.65 3.97 -15.32
CA LEU A 4 12.31 3.20 -14.11
C LEU A 4 13.54 2.94 -13.26
N GLY A 5 13.51 3.36 -12.01
CA GLY A 5 14.44 2.94 -10.97
C GLY A 5 13.88 1.77 -10.16
N VAL A 6 14.75 0.95 -9.63
CA VAL A 6 14.38 -0.16 -8.75
C VAL A 6 15.08 0.01 -7.41
N VAL A 7 14.32 -0.03 -6.33
CA VAL A 7 14.84 -0.09 -4.97
C VAL A 7 14.61 -1.50 -4.41
N ILE A 8 15.69 -2.15 -3.97
CA ILE A 8 15.66 -3.48 -3.36
C ILE A 8 16.03 -3.33 -1.88
N PRO A 9 15.05 -3.15 -0.98
CA PRO A 9 15.31 -3.12 0.45
C PRO A 9 15.54 -4.53 0.97
N THR A 10 16.57 -4.72 1.79
CA THR A 10 16.93 -6.03 2.30
C THR A 10 17.44 -6.00 3.74
N LYS A 11 17.12 -7.07 4.49
CA LYS A 11 17.65 -7.33 5.83
C LYS A 11 17.54 -8.81 6.15
N ASN A 12 18.68 -9.48 6.31
CA ASN A 12 18.75 -10.91 6.63
C ASN A 12 17.78 -11.73 5.75
N SER A 13 17.90 -11.55 4.44
CA SER A 13 16.93 -12.04 3.45
C SER A 13 17.38 -13.32 2.74
N MET A 14 18.54 -13.89 3.13
CA MET A 14 19.17 -15.03 2.47
C MET A 14 18.22 -16.19 2.14
N PRO A 15 17.26 -16.58 3.02
CA PRO A 15 16.35 -17.70 2.72
C PRO A 15 15.47 -17.50 1.48
N TYR A 16 15.23 -16.26 1.06
CA TYR A 16 14.30 -15.91 -0.03
C TYR A 16 14.99 -15.32 -1.25
N LEU A 17 16.30 -14.99 -1.14
CA LEU A 17 17.05 -14.32 -2.21
C LEU A 17 17.16 -15.10 -3.51
N PRO A 18 17.38 -16.44 -3.52
CA PRO A 18 17.45 -17.17 -4.77
C PRO A 18 16.19 -16.97 -5.63
N ARG A 19 15.01 -17.15 -5.03
CA ARG A 19 13.74 -16.92 -5.69
C ARG A 19 13.54 -15.46 -6.11
N HIS A 20 13.93 -14.52 -5.25
CA HIS A 20 13.79 -13.10 -5.52
C HIS A 20 14.63 -12.68 -6.72
N VAL A 21 15.90 -13.06 -6.77
CA VAL A 21 16.80 -12.77 -7.90
C VAL A 21 16.31 -13.42 -9.19
N GLU A 22 15.82 -14.66 -9.13
CA GLU A 22 15.16 -15.29 -10.28
C GLU A 22 13.97 -14.51 -10.79
N GLY A 23 13.14 -13.97 -9.90
CA GLY A 23 11.99 -13.14 -10.25
C GLY A 23 12.36 -11.76 -10.81
N LEU A 24 13.56 -11.23 -10.48
CA LEU A 24 14.06 -9.96 -11.02
C LEU A 24 14.67 -10.13 -12.42
N ARG A 25 15.35 -11.21 -12.69
CA ARG A 25 16.10 -11.45 -13.96
C ARG A 25 15.31 -11.18 -15.24
N PRO A 26 14.03 -11.57 -15.38
CA PRO A 26 13.28 -11.39 -16.62
C PRO A 26 13.05 -9.94 -17.01
N TRP A 27 13.16 -8.99 -16.08
CA TRP A 27 12.77 -7.61 -16.31
C TRP A 27 13.74 -6.56 -15.77
N LEU A 28 14.74 -6.93 -14.98
CA LEU A 28 15.66 -5.97 -14.36
C LEU A 28 16.43 -5.13 -15.41
N ASP A 29 16.69 -5.69 -16.59
CA ASP A 29 17.30 -5.00 -17.74
C ASP A 29 16.44 -3.85 -18.30
N LEU A 30 15.15 -3.81 -17.97
CA LEU A 30 14.26 -2.70 -18.32
C LEU A 30 14.53 -1.46 -17.48
N ALA A 31 15.06 -1.64 -16.26
CA ALA A 31 15.35 -0.53 -15.36
C ALA A 31 16.51 0.33 -15.88
N SER A 32 16.49 1.63 -15.61
CA SER A 32 17.59 2.52 -15.87
C SER A 32 18.61 2.59 -14.73
N GLU A 33 18.19 2.23 -13.51
CA GLU A 33 19.05 2.18 -12.34
C GLU A 33 18.48 1.24 -11.27
N VAL A 34 19.37 0.67 -10.46
CA VAL A 34 19.01 -0.26 -9.36
C VAL A 34 19.77 0.14 -8.11
N VAL A 35 19.08 0.25 -6.98
CA VAL A 35 19.65 0.57 -5.67
C VAL A 35 19.27 -0.51 -4.68
N VAL A 36 20.26 -1.26 -4.19
CA VAL A 36 20.09 -2.18 -3.05
C VAL A 36 20.31 -1.40 -1.77
N VAL A 37 19.36 -1.45 -0.86
CA VAL A 37 19.44 -0.82 0.47
C VAL A 37 19.50 -1.91 1.51
N ASP A 38 20.70 -2.17 2.03
CA ASP A 38 20.90 -3.19 3.07
C ASP A 38 20.81 -2.60 4.48
N SER A 39 20.02 -3.23 5.34
CA SER A 39 19.84 -2.83 6.72
C SER A 39 20.74 -3.64 7.69
N PHE A 40 22.04 -3.66 7.38
CA PHE A 40 23.08 -4.34 8.15
C PHE A 40 22.84 -5.85 8.29
N SER A 41 22.66 -6.52 7.18
CA SER A 41 22.52 -7.98 7.12
C SER A 41 23.79 -8.70 7.56
N THR A 42 23.64 -9.82 8.27
CA THR A 42 24.71 -10.63 8.82
C THR A 42 24.67 -12.09 8.33
N ASP A 43 23.76 -12.43 7.45
CA ASP A 43 23.46 -13.79 6.98
C ASP A 43 24.02 -14.11 5.58
N GLY A 44 24.87 -13.24 5.02
CA GLY A 44 25.38 -13.38 3.65
C GLY A 44 24.52 -12.76 2.56
N THR A 45 23.41 -12.06 2.92
CA THR A 45 22.51 -11.39 1.99
C THR A 45 23.24 -10.49 0.97
N VAL A 46 24.14 -9.62 1.43
CA VAL A 46 24.83 -8.66 0.57
C VAL A 46 25.77 -9.35 -0.40
N ASP A 47 26.52 -10.35 0.07
CA ASP A 47 27.46 -11.12 -0.76
C ASP A 47 26.73 -11.90 -1.84
N PHE A 48 25.58 -12.50 -1.47
CA PHE A 48 24.74 -13.20 -2.43
C PHE A 48 24.22 -12.25 -3.52
N LEU A 49 23.70 -11.09 -3.14
CA LEU A 49 23.21 -10.11 -4.11
C LEU A 49 24.31 -9.58 -5.01
N ARG A 50 25.52 -9.32 -4.49
CA ARG A 50 26.68 -8.90 -5.31
C ARG A 50 27.07 -9.96 -6.33
N ALA A 51 27.01 -11.25 -5.95
CA ALA A 51 27.37 -12.35 -6.82
C ALA A 51 26.32 -12.69 -7.89
N ASN A 52 25.04 -12.42 -7.62
CA ASN A 52 23.94 -12.94 -8.44
C ASN A 52 23.08 -11.84 -9.13
N LEU A 53 23.23 -10.58 -8.75
CA LEU A 53 22.51 -9.48 -9.34
C LEU A 53 23.43 -8.69 -10.28
N ALA A 54 23.12 -8.67 -11.57
CA ALA A 54 23.88 -7.95 -12.57
C ALA A 54 23.05 -6.83 -13.19
N HIS A 55 23.53 -5.60 -13.08
CA HIS A 55 22.94 -4.45 -13.77
C HIS A 55 24.02 -3.34 -13.94
N PRO A 56 24.11 -2.65 -15.09
CA PRO A 56 25.18 -1.66 -15.35
C PRO A 56 25.16 -0.49 -14.35
N HIS A 57 24.01 -0.15 -13.84
CA HIS A 57 23.83 0.95 -12.86
C HIS A 57 23.36 0.43 -11.50
N LEU A 58 23.91 -0.71 -11.06
CA LEU A 58 23.65 -1.29 -9.74
C LEU A 58 24.48 -0.56 -8.67
N ARG A 59 23.80 -0.09 -7.64
CA ARG A 59 24.43 0.54 -6.47
C ARG A 59 24.00 -0.18 -5.19
N PHE A 60 24.93 -0.27 -4.24
CA PHE A 60 24.67 -0.76 -2.89
C PHE A 60 24.83 0.38 -1.90
N THR A 61 23.89 0.50 -1.01
CA THR A 61 23.94 1.45 0.11
C THR A 61 23.45 0.76 1.38
N SER A 62 23.75 1.33 2.53
CA SER A 62 23.29 0.79 3.81
C SER A 62 22.49 1.83 4.57
N HIS A 63 21.49 1.37 5.32
CA HIS A 63 20.65 2.21 6.17
C HIS A 63 20.30 1.46 7.46
N PRO A 64 20.25 2.12 8.63
CA PRO A 64 19.77 1.49 9.86
C PRO A 64 18.42 0.80 9.67
N PRO A 65 18.15 -0.30 10.42
CA PRO A 65 16.91 -1.04 10.29
C PRO A 65 15.66 -0.17 10.47
N GLY A 66 14.72 -0.30 9.55
CA GLY A 66 13.46 0.41 9.50
C GLY A 66 12.84 0.24 8.11
N LEU A 67 11.70 -0.44 8.00
CA LEU A 67 11.12 -0.81 6.72
C LEU A 67 11.00 0.39 5.78
N TYR A 68 10.20 1.37 6.15
CA TYR A 68 9.96 2.55 5.31
C TYR A 68 11.11 3.56 5.31
N ALA A 69 11.93 3.58 6.36
CA ALA A 69 13.14 4.40 6.38
C ALA A 69 14.15 3.92 5.32
N SER A 70 14.32 2.60 5.19
CA SER A 70 15.16 2.00 4.15
C SER A 70 14.58 2.24 2.74
N TRP A 71 13.25 2.17 2.58
CA TRP A 71 12.59 2.50 1.31
C TRP A 71 12.85 3.96 0.93
N ASN A 72 12.58 4.90 1.83
CA ASN A 72 12.78 6.32 1.61
C ASN A 72 14.24 6.65 1.28
N HIS A 73 15.20 5.98 1.97
CA HIS A 73 16.63 6.14 1.68
C HIS A 73 16.98 5.71 0.26
N GLY A 74 16.45 4.59 -0.21
CA GLY A 74 16.63 4.12 -1.59
C GLY A 74 15.97 5.04 -2.60
N ILE A 75 14.71 5.43 -2.38
CA ILE A 75 13.94 6.32 -3.25
C ILE A 75 14.65 7.67 -3.43
N ALA A 76 15.24 8.22 -2.37
CA ALA A 76 15.97 9.48 -2.43
C ALA A 76 17.15 9.45 -3.43
N GLN A 77 17.72 8.26 -3.69
CA GLN A 77 18.83 8.06 -4.61
C GLN A 77 18.40 7.77 -6.06
N ILE A 78 17.11 7.56 -6.32
CA ILE A 78 16.57 7.32 -7.66
C ILE A 78 16.43 8.65 -8.40
N THR A 79 16.87 8.67 -9.63
CA THR A 79 16.75 9.82 -10.55
C THR A 79 15.74 9.59 -11.66
N SER A 80 15.40 8.34 -11.91
CA SER A 80 14.42 7.91 -12.91
C SER A 80 13.02 8.42 -12.57
N ARG A 81 12.22 8.63 -13.61
CA ARG A 81 10.85 9.18 -13.47
C ARG A 81 9.93 8.34 -12.60
N TYR A 82 10.07 7.02 -12.69
CA TYR A 82 9.28 6.04 -11.91
C TYR A 82 10.18 5.18 -11.04
N VAL A 83 9.62 4.62 -10.00
CA VAL A 83 10.30 3.70 -9.10
C VAL A 83 9.39 2.52 -8.73
N VAL A 84 9.99 1.35 -8.64
CA VAL A 84 9.40 0.12 -8.09
C VAL A 84 10.17 -0.27 -6.83
N LEU A 85 9.44 -0.72 -5.82
CA LEU A 85 10.02 -1.28 -4.59
C LEU A 85 9.98 -2.80 -4.71
N ALA A 86 11.11 -3.40 -5.02
CA ALA A 86 11.25 -4.85 -5.16
C ALA A 86 11.55 -5.48 -3.81
N THR A 87 10.52 -5.70 -3.00
CA THR A 87 10.62 -6.35 -1.69
C THR A 87 10.96 -7.84 -1.82
N THR A 88 11.83 -8.33 -0.94
CA THR A 88 12.34 -9.70 -1.01
C THR A 88 11.22 -10.73 -0.92
N GLY A 89 11.18 -11.65 -1.88
CA GLY A 89 10.19 -12.72 -1.99
C GLY A 89 9.08 -12.44 -3.00
N ASP A 90 8.70 -11.19 -3.18
CA ASP A 90 7.70 -10.81 -4.16
C ASP A 90 8.29 -10.76 -5.57
N THR A 91 7.47 -11.05 -6.57
CA THR A 91 7.89 -11.04 -7.98
C THR A 91 6.86 -10.34 -8.85
N VAL A 92 7.32 -9.80 -9.98
CA VAL A 92 6.49 -9.22 -11.02
C VAL A 92 6.96 -9.69 -12.40
N THR A 93 6.07 -9.81 -13.36
CA THR A 93 6.44 -10.20 -14.72
C THR A 93 6.99 -9.02 -15.51
N ARG A 94 7.79 -9.30 -16.55
CA ARG A 94 8.30 -8.30 -17.49
C ARG A 94 7.15 -7.51 -18.14
N GLU A 95 6.12 -8.21 -18.58
CA GLU A 95 4.91 -7.61 -19.14
C GLU A 95 4.24 -6.67 -18.13
N GLY A 96 4.15 -7.10 -16.86
CA GLY A 96 3.56 -6.31 -15.78
C GLY A 96 4.29 -5.01 -15.55
N ILE A 97 5.61 -5.01 -15.48
CA ILE A 97 6.42 -3.79 -15.35
C ILE A 97 6.16 -2.84 -16.54
N CYS A 98 6.21 -3.35 -17.76
CA CYS A 98 5.92 -2.54 -18.94
C CYS A 98 4.53 -1.93 -18.88
N ARG A 99 3.53 -2.73 -18.52
CA ARG A 99 2.13 -2.30 -18.46
C ARG A 99 1.88 -1.26 -17.38
N LEU A 100 2.44 -1.45 -16.19
CA LEU A 100 2.28 -0.48 -15.09
C LEU A 100 2.91 0.88 -15.43
N VAL A 101 4.10 0.89 -16.05
CA VAL A 101 4.75 2.13 -16.48
C VAL A 101 3.97 2.79 -17.63
N GLU A 102 3.52 2.03 -18.63
CA GLU A 102 2.67 2.53 -19.73
C GLU A 102 1.40 3.21 -19.21
N VAL A 103 0.72 2.58 -18.24
CA VAL A 103 -0.49 3.13 -17.61
C VAL A 103 -0.16 4.40 -16.82
N ALA A 104 0.96 4.40 -16.08
CA ALA A 104 1.39 5.60 -15.36
C ALA A 104 1.62 6.79 -16.28
N GLU A 105 2.17 6.55 -17.48
CA GLU A 105 2.39 7.59 -18.49
C GLU A 105 1.11 8.02 -19.18
N SER A 106 0.35 7.06 -19.71
CA SER A 106 -0.84 7.33 -20.54
C SER A 106 -1.97 7.98 -19.76
N LEU A 107 -2.15 7.63 -18.48
CA LEU A 107 -3.18 8.20 -17.61
C LEU A 107 -2.66 9.32 -16.71
N ALA A 108 -1.40 9.71 -16.85
CA ALA A 108 -0.73 10.70 -16.00
C ALA A 108 -0.92 10.42 -14.49
N CYS A 109 -0.72 9.15 -14.10
CA CYS A 109 -0.83 8.72 -12.72
C CYS A 109 0.49 8.90 -11.96
N ASP A 110 0.37 9.17 -10.66
CA ASP A 110 1.51 9.20 -9.74
C ASP A 110 1.78 7.84 -9.13
N VAL A 111 0.74 7.03 -8.98
CA VAL A 111 0.80 5.62 -8.56
C VAL A 111 -0.10 4.80 -9.46
N VAL A 112 0.39 3.66 -9.89
CA VAL A 112 -0.42 2.64 -10.59
C VAL A 112 -0.35 1.35 -9.81
N ILE A 113 -1.51 0.79 -9.52
CA ILE A 113 -1.66 -0.39 -8.66
C ILE A 113 -2.35 -1.51 -9.43
N SER A 114 -1.86 -2.75 -9.27
CA SER A 114 -2.55 -3.97 -9.64
C SER A 114 -2.76 -4.88 -8.42
N ASN A 115 -3.62 -5.89 -8.55
CA ASN A 115 -3.84 -6.87 -7.49
C ASN A 115 -2.90 -8.06 -7.68
N PRO A 116 -2.02 -8.41 -6.71
CA PRO A 116 -1.13 -9.55 -6.84
C PRO A 116 -1.87 -10.88 -6.73
N THR A 117 -1.23 -11.94 -7.18
CA THR A 117 -1.57 -13.32 -6.85
C THR A 117 -0.80 -13.72 -5.59
N PHE A 118 -1.45 -14.38 -4.65
CA PHE A 118 -0.79 -14.88 -3.45
C PHE A 118 -0.27 -16.29 -3.67
N CYS A 119 0.94 -16.58 -3.23
CA CYS A 119 1.48 -17.93 -3.19
C CYS A 119 2.22 -18.19 -1.88
N ASP A 120 2.27 -19.45 -1.46
CA ASP A 120 3.08 -19.90 -0.34
C ASP A 120 4.51 -20.29 -0.77
N LEU A 121 5.32 -20.74 0.19
CA LEU A 121 6.70 -21.15 -0.05
C LEU A 121 6.84 -22.36 -0.99
N SER A 122 5.79 -23.18 -1.13
CA SER A 122 5.77 -24.29 -2.09
C SER A 122 5.43 -23.84 -3.51
N GLY A 123 5.05 -22.58 -3.69
CA GLY A 123 4.58 -22.04 -4.96
C GLY A 123 3.08 -22.26 -5.20
N GLN A 124 2.35 -22.84 -4.22
CA GLN A 124 0.91 -23.05 -4.35
C GLN A 124 0.17 -21.71 -4.28
N ILE A 125 -0.66 -21.47 -5.30
CA ILE A 125 -1.51 -20.27 -5.36
C ILE A 125 -2.62 -20.37 -4.31
N GLN A 126 -2.86 -19.26 -3.63
CA GLN A 126 -3.91 -19.06 -2.64
C GLN A 126 -5.03 -18.20 -3.23
N PRO A 127 -6.00 -18.79 -3.95
CA PRO A 127 -6.96 -18.06 -4.78
C PRO A 127 -7.93 -17.19 -3.95
N ASP A 128 -8.19 -17.60 -2.70
CA ASP A 128 -9.12 -16.91 -1.80
C ASP A 128 -8.51 -15.67 -1.13
N LEU A 129 -7.20 -15.48 -1.30
CA LEU A 129 -6.50 -14.33 -0.73
C LEU A 129 -6.37 -13.22 -1.78
N GLN A 130 -6.65 -12.00 -1.36
CA GLN A 130 -6.41 -10.81 -2.16
C GLN A 130 -6.21 -9.58 -1.27
N TRP A 131 -5.50 -8.60 -1.81
CA TRP A 131 -5.46 -7.27 -1.21
C TRP A 131 -6.80 -6.54 -1.43
N PRO A 132 -7.14 -5.58 -0.57
CA PRO A 132 -8.35 -4.77 -0.72
C PRO A 132 -8.51 -4.07 -2.07
N ILE A 133 -7.42 -3.83 -2.80
CA ILE A 133 -7.46 -3.32 -4.17
C ILE A 133 -8.24 -4.24 -5.12
N GLY A 134 -8.19 -5.55 -4.90
CA GLY A 134 -8.99 -6.50 -5.66
C GLY A 134 -10.50 -6.26 -5.50
N ASP A 135 -10.94 -5.94 -4.29
CA ASP A 135 -12.33 -5.57 -4.02
C ASP A 135 -12.70 -4.24 -4.69
N VAL A 136 -11.77 -3.26 -4.72
CA VAL A 136 -11.98 -1.99 -5.41
C VAL A 136 -12.16 -2.20 -6.91
N ILE A 137 -11.28 -2.98 -7.53
CA ILE A 137 -11.35 -3.34 -8.96
C ILE A 137 -12.70 -3.99 -9.28
N ALA A 138 -13.11 -4.97 -8.47
CA ALA A 138 -14.38 -5.68 -8.65
C ALA A 138 -15.59 -4.76 -8.45
N MET A 139 -15.59 -3.93 -7.40
CA MET A 139 -16.68 -3.01 -7.10
C MET A 139 -16.88 -1.93 -8.16
N LEU A 140 -15.77 -1.43 -8.73
CA LEU A 140 -15.81 -0.43 -9.80
C LEU A 140 -16.06 -1.05 -11.18
N GLY A 141 -16.07 -2.39 -11.28
CA GLY A 141 -16.21 -3.10 -12.56
C GLY A 141 -15.08 -2.75 -13.53
N VAL A 142 -13.87 -2.57 -13.03
CA VAL A 142 -12.71 -2.14 -13.83
C VAL A 142 -12.33 -3.28 -14.79
N LYS A 143 -12.50 -3.05 -16.09
CA LYS A 143 -12.14 -3.99 -17.17
C LYS A 143 -10.92 -3.51 -17.99
N GLN A 144 -10.59 -2.24 -17.88
CA GLN A 144 -9.45 -1.58 -18.51
C GLN A 144 -8.79 -0.65 -17.51
N PRO A 145 -7.51 -0.38 -17.63
CA PRO A 145 -6.84 0.57 -16.74
C PRO A 145 -7.58 1.90 -16.69
N ARG A 146 -7.75 2.43 -15.48
CA ARG A 146 -8.38 3.73 -15.29
C ARG A 146 -7.74 4.51 -14.15
N ARG A 147 -7.83 5.82 -14.22
CA ARG A 147 -7.53 6.71 -13.11
C ARG A 147 -8.72 6.76 -12.15
N LEU A 148 -8.45 6.71 -10.85
CA LEU A 148 -9.46 6.93 -9.82
C LEU A 148 -9.76 8.42 -9.70
N HIS A 149 -11.04 8.75 -9.50
CA HIS A 149 -11.39 10.08 -9.03
C HIS A 149 -10.84 10.28 -7.60
N PRO A 150 -10.33 11.47 -7.20
CA PRO A 150 -9.81 11.70 -5.86
C PRO A 150 -10.76 11.28 -4.74
N PHE A 151 -12.06 11.48 -4.94
CA PHE A 151 -13.08 11.04 -4.00
C PHE A 151 -13.20 9.51 -3.89
N GLU A 152 -13.07 8.77 -5.00
CA GLU A 152 -13.04 7.31 -4.97
C GLU A 152 -11.82 6.85 -4.16
N ALA A 153 -10.65 7.43 -4.41
CA ALA A 153 -9.43 7.11 -3.68
C ALA A 153 -9.58 7.35 -2.16
N VAL A 154 -10.13 8.49 -1.76
CA VAL A 154 -10.42 8.79 -0.34
C VAL A 154 -11.36 7.75 0.27
N ILE A 155 -12.45 7.41 -0.39
CA ILE A 155 -13.40 6.42 0.11
C ILE A 155 -12.74 5.06 0.25
N PHE A 156 -12.02 4.59 -0.75
CA PHE A 156 -11.37 3.28 -0.69
C PHE A 156 -10.26 3.22 0.34
N ALA A 157 -9.42 4.26 0.46
CA ALA A 157 -8.41 4.35 1.51
C ALA A 157 -9.00 4.27 2.91
N THR A 158 -10.17 4.84 3.12
CA THR A 158 -10.80 4.93 4.45
C THR A 158 -11.64 3.72 4.80
N VAL A 159 -12.32 3.13 3.84
CA VAL A 159 -13.33 2.07 4.09
C VAL A 159 -12.72 0.68 4.10
N ASN A 160 -11.69 0.43 3.30
CA ASN A 160 -11.04 -0.88 3.20
C ASN A 160 -9.80 -1.02 4.10
N SER A 161 -9.84 -0.40 5.27
CA SER A 161 -8.79 -0.55 6.29
C SER A 161 -7.42 -0.04 5.85
N THR A 162 -7.38 0.96 4.97
CA THR A 162 -6.16 1.63 4.50
C THR A 162 -5.34 0.88 3.44
N ASP A 163 -5.47 -0.44 3.32
CA ASP A 163 -4.65 -1.26 2.41
C ASP A 163 -5.15 -1.25 0.95
N ALA A 164 -6.22 -0.52 0.64
CA ALA A 164 -6.84 -0.54 -0.69
C ALA A 164 -6.05 0.23 -1.76
N LEU A 165 -5.26 1.22 -1.35
CA LEU A 165 -4.50 2.09 -2.25
C LEU A 165 -2.99 1.82 -2.20
N THR A 166 -2.63 0.77 -1.48
CA THR A 166 -1.24 0.30 -1.54
C THR A 166 -1.22 -1.21 -1.61
N GLY A 167 -0.97 -2.08 -1.51
CA GLY A 167 -1.06 -3.50 -1.65
C GLY A 167 0.33 -4.08 -1.50
N SER A 168 0.69 -4.99 -2.36
CA SER A 168 2.06 -5.45 -2.46
C SER A 168 2.89 -4.43 -3.24
N SER A 169 4.03 -4.03 -2.70
CA SER A 169 4.96 -3.13 -3.38
C SER A 169 5.43 -3.64 -4.76
N ALA A 170 5.42 -4.96 -4.99
CA ALA A 170 5.68 -5.56 -6.30
C ALA A 170 4.54 -5.35 -7.31
N SER A 171 3.38 -4.89 -6.86
CA SER A 171 2.21 -4.62 -7.71
C SER A 171 2.07 -3.15 -8.08
N ASP A 172 3.00 -2.31 -7.63
CA ASP A 172 2.88 -0.86 -7.68
C ASP A 172 4.06 -0.24 -8.42
N VAL A 173 3.74 0.78 -9.24
CA VAL A 173 4.73 1.70 -9.82
C VAL A 173 4.41 3.09 -9.32
N PHE A 174 5.42 3.79 -8.83
CA PHE A 174 5.30 5.14 -8.27
C PHE A 174 6.06 6.15 -9.09
N ARG A 175 5.56 7.38 -9.20
CA ARG A 175 6.33 8.52 -9.67
C ARG A 175 7.36 8.91 -8.60
N THR A 176 8.62 8.91 -8.94
CA THR A 176 9.74 9.12 -8.00
C THR A 176 9.64 10.45 -7.26
N GLU A 177 9.42 11.55 -8.00
CA GLU A 177 9.33 12.88 -7.39
C GLU A 177 8.13 13.03 -6.45
N MET A 178 7.06 12.28 -6.69
CA MET A 178 5.91 12.24 -5.78
C MET A 178 6.29 11.57 -4.46
N LEU A 179 7.00 10.42 -4.47
CA LEU A 179 7.48 9.77 -3.25
C LEU A 179 8.55 10.58 -2.52
N LYS A 180 9.39 11.35 -3.23
CA LYS A 180 10.34 12.28 -2.59
C LYS A 180 9.62 13.44 -1.90
N ARG A 181 8.54 13.92 -2.48
CA ARG A 181 7.70 14.98 -1.89
C ARG A 181 6.89 14.47 -0.70
N TYR A 182 6.41 13.25 -0.76
CA TYR A 182 5.58 12.59 0.23
C TYR A 182 6.21 11.25 0.63
N PRO A 183 7.26 11.23 1.46
CA PRO A 183 7.92 10.00 1.87
C PRO A 183 6.99 9.14 2.73
N PHE A 184 7.21 7.83 2.71
CA PHE A 184 6.48 6.92 3.57
C PHE A 184 6.74 7.26 5.06
N PRO A 185 5.71 7.36 5.90
CA PRO A 185 5.87 7.62 7.32
C PRO A 185 6.54 6.44 8.03
N THR A 186 7.48 6.73 8.93
CA THR A 186 8.34 5.73 9.58
C THR A 186 7.88 5.33 10.98
N ASP A 187 6.90 6.02 11.54
CA ASP A 187 6.45 5.89 12.93
C ASP A 187 5.19 5.00 13.08
N PHE A 188 4.74 4.36 11.98
CA PHE A 188 3.56 3.48 11.96
C PHE A 188 3.91 1.98 11.85
N GLY A 189 5.17 1.59 12.10
CA GLY A 189 5.60 0.20 11.95
C GLY A 189 5.32 -0.33 10.54
N THR A 190 4.78 -1.53 10.41
CA THR A 190 4.47 -2.16 9.12
C THR A 190 3.23 -1.61 8.40
N SER A 191 2.58 -0.59 8.97
CA SER A 191 1.39 0.05 8.36
C SER A 191 1.71 1.40 7.69
N GLY A 192 2.99 1.73 7.50
CA GLY A 192 3.39 3.03 6.96
C GLY A 192 2.88 3.28 5.53
N ASP A 193 2.90 2.27 4.67
CA ASP A 193 2.33 2.33 3.32
C ASP A 193 0.82 2.58 3.32
N ALA A 194 0.10 1.86 4.16
CA ALA A 194 -1.34 2.05 4.33
C ALA A 194 -1.68 3.45 4.86
N MET A 195 -0.88 3.95 5.80
CA MET A 195 -1.02 5.32 6.32
C MET A 195 -0.67 6.36 5.26
N TRP A 196 0.37 6.10 4.46
CA TRP A 196 0.73 6.94 3.34
C TRP A 196 -0.42 7.03 2.32
N GLY A 197 -1.00 5.90 1.93
CA GLY A 197 -2.15 5.84 1.04
C GLY A 197 -3.35 6.62 1.57
N LEU A 198 -3.64 6.52 2.88
CA LEU A 198 -4.70 7.28 3.53
C LEU A 198 -4.43 8.78 3.51
N MET A 199 -3.24 9.21 3.92
CA MET A 199 -2.88 10.63 4.00
C MET A 199 -2.91 11.32 2.63
N HIS A 200 -2.48 10.62 1.58
CA HIS A 200 -2.31 11.19 0.25
C HIS A 200 -3.38 10.76 -0.77
N ALA A 201 -4.47 10.12 -0.29
CA ALA A 201 -5.54 9.63 -1.14
C ALA A 201 -6.11 10.67 -2.11
N ALA A 202 -6.26 11.92 -1.69
CA ALA A 202 -6.82 12.99 -2.51
C ALA A 202 -5.79 13.77 -3.33
N GLU A 203 -4.51 13.73 -2.92
CA GLU A 203 -3.44 14.54 -3.53
C GLU A 203 -2.75 13.81 -4.66
N VAL A 204 -2.72 12.48 -4.59
CA VAL A 204 -2.03 11.59 -5.51
C VAL A 204 -2.96 11.13 -6.61
N ALA A 205 -2.46 11.09 -7.83
CA ALA A 205 -3.18 10.55 -8.97
C ALA A 205 -3.04 9.02 -9.04
N TRP A 206 -4.09 8.31 -8.62
CA TRP A 206 -4.12 6.86 -8.55
C TRP A 206 -4.64 6.23 -9.83
N GLY A 207 -3.88 5.30 -10.40
CA GLY A 207 -4.29 4.42 -11.49
C GLY A 207 -4.53 3.00 -10.97
N VAL A 208 -5.52 2.32 -11.49
CA VAL A 208 -5.78 0.90 -11.20
C VAL A 208 -5.76 0.08 -12.48
N VAL A 209 -5.15 -1.10 -12.39
CA VAL A 209 -5.00 -2.05 -13.49
C VAL A 209 -5.71 -3.35 -13.10
N PRO A 210 -6.64 -3.87 -13.92
CA PRO A 210 -7.42 -5.06 -13.57
C PRO A 210 -6.63 -6.36 -13.67
N GLU A 211 -5.57 -6.39 -14.48
CA GLU A 211 -4.71 -7.55 -14.68
C GLU A 211 -3.83 -7.82 -13.45
N ARG A 212 -3.42 -9.08 -13.26
CA ARG A 212 -2.54 -9.52 -12.20
C ARG A 212 -1.18 -9.90 -12.78
N PHE A 213 -0.16 -9.13 -12.47
CA PHE A 213 1.19 -9.32 -13.00
C PHE A 213 2.23 -9.70 -11.95
N SER A 214 1.86 -9.66 -10.69
CA SER A 214 2.76 -9.87 -9.58
C SER A 214 2.30 -11.01 -8.68
N THR A 215 3.25 -11.53 -7.92
CA THR A 215 3.02 -12.57 -6.91
C THR A 215 3.54 -12.08 -5.58
N PHE A 216 2.67 -12.13 -4.57
CA PHE A 216 3.00 -11.88 -3.17
C PHE A 216 3.33 -13.21 -2.50
N LEU A 217 4.54 -13.32 -1.94
CA LEU A 217 4.99 -14.52 -1.26
C LEU A 217 4.57 -14.50 0.21
N LEU A 218 3.79 -15.50 0.61
CA LEU A 218 3.45 -15.73 2.01
C LEU A 218 4.58 -16.50 2.71
N HIS A 219 5.25 -15.87 3.67
CA HIS A 219 6.28 -16.51 4.47
C HIS A 219 6.24 -16.03 5.93
N PRO A 220 6.74 -16.84 6.92
CA PRO A 220 6.61 -16.53 8.34
C PRO A 220 7.26 -15.21 8.78
N THR A 221 8.26 -14.74 8.02
CA THR A 221 8.98 -13.49 8.31
C THR A 221 8.45 -12.27 7.55
N ASN A 222 7.30 -12.39 6.83
CA ASN A 222 6.66 -11.20 6.30
C ASN A 222 6.47 -10.18 7.43
N ALA A 223 6.85 -8.93 7.19
CA ALA A 223 6.79 -7.89 8.20
C ALA A 223 5.39 -7.75 8.82
N SER A 224 4.34 -7.90 8.02
CA SER A 224 2.94 -7.87 8.46
C SER A 224 2.52 -9.06 9.35
N ILE A 225 3.25 -10.19 9.26
CA ILE A 225 3.01 -11.39 10.07
C ILE A 225 3.88 -11.38 11.33
N ALA A 226 5.16 -11.01 11.19
CA ALA A 226 6.15 -11.01 12.27
C ALA A 226 5.86 -9.94 13.33
N GLU A 227 5.47 -8.74 12.93
CA GLU A 227 4.92 -7.76 13.87
C GLU A 227 3.46 -8.15 14.11
N LYS A 228 3.17 -8.73 15.28
CA LYS A 228 1.79 -8.78 15.78
C LYS A 228 1.26 -7.36 15.71
N ARG A 229 0.51 -7.06 14.64
CA ARG A 229 -0.01 -5.75 14.27
C ARG A 229 -0.19 -4.90 15.52
N SER A 230 0.79 -4.04 15.82
CA SER A 230 0.64 -3.04 16.86
C SER A 230 -0.32 -2.02 16.31
N PHE A 231 -1.59 -2.36 16.43
CA PHE A 231 -2.67 -1.53 15.92
C PHE A 231 -2.46 -0.10 16.39
N LEU A 232 -2.66 0.81 15.48
CA LEU A 232 -2.94 2.19 15.74
C LEU A 232 -3.70 2.29 17.06
N THR A 233 -3.06 2.81 18.09
CA THR A 233 -3.79 3.20 19.28
C THR A 233 -4.86 4.20 18.86
N ALA A 234 -5.96 4.31 19.59
CA ALA A 234 -7.03 5.26 19.26
C ALA A 234 -6.50 6.69 19.01
N ARG A 235 -5.48 7.12 19.78
CA ARG A 235 -4.82 8.43 19.58
C ARG A 235 -4.07 8.53 18.25
N ARG A 236 -3.38 7.47 17.82
CA ARG A 236 -2.68 7.46 16.53
C ARG A 236 -3.66 7.43 15.36
N ALA A 237 -4.74 6.65 15.46
CA ALA A 237 -5.79 6.63 14.45
C ALA A 237 -6.44 8.01 14.28
N ASP A 238 -6.74 8.71 15.38
CA ASP A 238 -7.29 10.06 15.34
C ASP A 238 -6.30 11.06 14.72
N ALA A 239 -5.03 10.99 15.10
CA ALA A 239 -4.00 11.86 14.54
C ALA A 239 -3.80 11.66 13.03
N VAL A 240 -3.80 10.40 12.56
CA VAL A 240 -3.67 10.07 11.14
C VAL A 240 -4.88 10.55 10.36
N LEU A 241 -6.09 10.32 10.88
CA LEU A 241 -7.32 10.82 10.25
C LEU A 241 -7.34 12.35 10.14
N ARG A 242 -6.94 13.07 11.20
CA ARG A 242 -6.84 14.54 11.16
C ARG A 242 -5.84 15.00 10.12
N ALA A 243 -4.64 14.39 10.10
CA ALA A 243 -3.62 14.72 9.12
C ALA A 243 -4.10 14.44 7.67
N ALA A 244 -4.78 13.31 7.46
CA ALA A 244 -5.38 12.97 6.17
C ALA A 244 -6.46 13.98 5.77
N MET A 245 -7.36 14.34 6.68
CA MET A 245 -8.40 15.34 6.44
C MET A 245 -7.81 16.69 6.06
N ASP A 246 -6.78 17.12 6.77
CA ASP A 246 -6.11 18.38 6.49
C ASP A 246 -5.39 18.36 5.14
N ALA A 247 -4.76 17.22 4.78
CA ALA A 247 -4.18 17.01 3.47
C ALA A 247 -5.24 17.08 2.36
N TRP A 248 -6.37 16.41 2.53
CA TRP A 248 -7.46 16.43 1.56
C TRP A 248 -8.07 17.82 1.36
N ARG A 249 -8.22 18.60 2.44
CA ARG A 249 -8.66 20.00 2.36
C ARG A 249 -7.66 20.88 1.61
N ARG A 250 -6.36 20.70 1.91
CA ARG A 250 -5.29 21.48 1.25
C ARG A 250 -5.15 21.16 -0.23
N SER A 251 -5.41 19.92 -0.64
CA SER A 251 -5.27 19.50 -2.03
C SER A 251 -6.20 20.23 -2.99
N GLY A 252 -7.33 20.75 -2.49
CA GLY A 252 -8.37 21.33 -3.34
C GLY A 252 -9.04 20.34 -4.29
N ALA A 253 -8.62 19.06 -4.26
CA ALA A 253 -9.16 18.01 -5.13
C ALA A 253 -10.60 17.62 -4.74
N ILE A 254 -10.95 17.87 -3.49
CA ILE A 254 -12.31 17.71 -2.97
C ILE A 254 -12.85 19.08 -2.61
N THR A 255 -13.69 19.61 -3.48
CA THR A 255 -14.35 20.91 -3.31
C THR A 255 -15.84 20.71 -3.07
N GLU A 256 -16.55 21.77 -2.66
CA GLU A 256 -18.01 21.74 -2.55
C GLU A 256 -18.70 21.44 -3.90
N GLN A 257 -18.02 21.70 -5.03
CA GLN A 257 -18.50 21.37 -6.37
C GLN A 257 -18.35 19.89 -6.69
N THR A 258 -17.27 19.25 -6.21
CA THR A 258 -17.01 17.82 -6.41
C THR A 258 -17.66 16.93 -5.35
N LEU A 259 -17.83 17.46 -4.13
CA LEU A 259 -18.53 16.78 -3.03
C LEU A 259 -19.32 17.80 -2.21
N PRO A 260 -20.66 17.65 -2.11
CA PRO A 260 -21.47 18.49 -1.24
C PRO A 260 -20.92 18.49 0.20
N ARG A 261 -20.82 19.66 0.81
CA ARG A 261 -20.29 19.84 2.18
C ARG A 261 -20.94 18.92 3.20
N ALA A 262 -22.26 18.76 3.15
CA ALA A 262 -23.00 17.86 4.02
C ALA A 262 -22.52 16.40 3.90
N LEU A 263 -22.25 15.92 2.68
CA LEU A 263 -21.76 14.56 2.46
C LEU A 263 -20.32 14.38 2.96
N TRP A 264 -19.50 15.41 2.86
CA TRP A 264 -18.17 15.45 3.44
C TRP A 264 -18.20 15.40 4.97
N GLU A 265 -19.03 16.22 5.60
CA GLU A 265 -19.19 16.25 7.06
C GLU A 265 -19.74 14.90 7.58
N ASP A 266 -20.69 14.30 6.89
CA ASP A 266 -21.21 12.97 7.17
C ASP A 266 -20.09 11.91 7.05
N LEU A 267 -19.32 11.92 5.96
CA LEU A 267 -18.21 11.02 5.75
C LEU A 267 -17.23 11.09 6.92
N MET A 268 -16.83 12.28 7.31
CA MET A 268 -15.89 12.50 8.40
C MET A 268 -16.43 12.07 9.76
N THR A 269 -17.70 12.35 10.05
CA THR A 269 -18.36 11.91 11.26
C THR A 269 -18.39 10.39 11.36
N TRP A 270 -18.69 9.71 10.26
CA TRP A 270 -18.76 8.24 10.22
C TRP A 270 -17.40 7.59 10.30
N LEU A 271 -16.38 8.16 9.66
CA LEU A 271 -15.02 7.66 9.74
C LEU A 271 -14.47 7.73 11.16
N THR A 272 -14.61 8.87 11.82
CA THR A 272 -14.22 9.05 13.21
C THR A 272 -14.93 8.02 14.10
N ALA A 273 -16.25 7.89 13.97
CA ALA A 273 -17.02 6.91 14.74
C ALA A 273 -16.61 5.45 14.45
N TYR A 274 -16.25 5.12 13.22
CA TYR A 274 -15.77 3.78 12.85
C TYR A 274 -14.42 3.46 13.49
N TYR A 275 -13.45 4.37 13.39
CA TYR A 275 -12.13 4.17 13.95
C TYR A 275 -12.13 4.16 15.48
N ASP A 276 -12.91 5.03 16.12
CA ASP A 276 -13.12 5.01 17.57
C ASP A 276 -13.69 3.67 18.02
N ALA A 277 -14.72 3.18 17.34
CA ALA A 277 -15.36 1.91 17.66
C ALA A 277 -14.40 0.72 17.38
N LYS A 278 -13.57 0.79 16.34
CA LYS A 278 -12.55 -0.21 16.05
C LYS A 278 -11.46 -0.22 17.12
N ALA A 279 -10.95 0.94 17.49
CA ALA A 279 -9.91 1.06 18.54
C ALA A 279 -10.42 0.56 19.89
N ALA A 280 -11.64 0.93 20.30
CA ALA A 280 -12.26 0.44 21.53
C ALA A 280 -12.53 -1.06 21.48
N PHE A 281 -12.91 -1.64 20.33
CA PHE A 281 -13.07 -3.08 20.16
C PHE A 281 -11.75 -3.83 20.32
N ASP A 282 -10.67 -3.34 19.70
CA ASP A 282 -9.36 -3.96 19.79
C ASP A 282 -8.77 -3.87 21.20
N GLN A 283 -9.00 -2.77 21.91
CA GLN A 283 -8.63 -2.62 23.32
C GLN A 283 -9.39 -3.61 24.23
N ASN A 284 -10.70 -3.78 24.02
CA ASN A 284 -11.50 -4.73 24.79
C ASN A 284 -11.16 -6.19 24.50
N ARG A 285 -10.69 -6.52 23.29
CA ARG A 285 -10.25 -7.86 22.92
C ARG A 285 -8.98 -8.29 23.67
N ARG A 286 -8.20 -7.35 24.16
CA ARG A 286 -7.00 -7.60 24.98
C ARG A 286 -7.32 -7.75 26.46
N ASN A 287 -8.56 -7.50 26.89
CA ASN A 287 -8.99 -7.63 28.28
C ASN A 287 -9.16 -9.12 28.62
N PRO A 288 -8.61 -9.62 29.74
CA PRO A 288 -8.75 -11.01 30.17
C PRO A 288 -10.20 -11.42 30.53
N VAL A 289 -11.10 -10.45 30.72
CA VAL A 289 -12.54 -10.75 30.88
C VAL A 289 -13.10 -11.24 29.55
N PRO A 290 -13.72 -12.42 29.46
CA PRO A 290 -14.35 -12.92 28.25
C PRO A 290 -15.24 -11.85 27.64
N TRP A 291 -15.02 -11.54 26.37
CA TRP A 291 -15.71 -10.45 25.66
C TRP A 291 -17.25 -10.59 25.71
N ILE A 292 -17.77 -11.82 25.86
CA ILE A 292 -19.20 -12.15 26.04
C ILE A 292 -19.77 -11.52 27.31
N LEU A 293 -18.96 -11.39 28.37
CA LEU A 293 -19.37 -10.85 29.67
C LEU A 293 -19.09 -9.34 29.81
N ASN A 294 -18.53 -8.72 28.79
CA ASN A 294 -18.17 -7.29 28.82
C ASN A 294 -19.19 -6.43 28.03
N PRO A 295 -20.12 -5.71 28.71
CA PRO A 295 -21.12 -4.90 28.04
C PRO A 295 -20.55 -3.79 27.16
N SER A 296 -19.35 -3.28 27.48
CA SER A 296 -18.68 -2.26 26.67
C SER A 296 -18.14 -2.84 25.35
N ALA A 297 -17.63 -4.07 25.36
CA ALA A 297 -17.21 -4.79 24.17
C ALA A 297 -18.39 -5.04 23.22
N TRP A 298 -19.56 -5.38 23.75
CA TRP A 298 -20.80 -5.55 22.98
C TRP A 298 -21.26 -4.24 22.34
N ARG A 299 -21.32 -3.15 23.12
CA ARG A 299 -21.69 -1.82 22.61
C ARG A 299 -20.75 -1.37 21.49
N ASN A 300 -19.44 -1.56 21.66
CA ASN A 300 -18.43 -1.19 20.66
C ASN A 300 -18.54 -2.06 19.38
N ARG A 301 -18.87 -3.36 19.53
CA ARG A 301 -19.11 -4.24 18.38
C ARG A 301 -20.33 -3.79 17.57
N ILE A 302 -21.43 -3.43 18.24
CA ILE A 302 -22.65 -2.93 17.59
C ILE A 302 -22.35 -1.59 16.90
N ARG A 303 -21.67 -0.66 17.59
CA ARG A 303 -21.28 0.64 17.04
C ARG A 303 -20.40 0.47 15.79
N ARG A 304 -19.41 -0.43 15.84
CA ARG A 304 -18.57 -0.75 14.68
C ARG A 304 -19.37 -1.30 13.50
N LYS A 305 -20.29 -2.25 13.73
CA LYS A 305 -21.16 -2.79 12.67
C LYS A 305 -22.03 -1.71 12.04
N ARG A 306 -22.63 -0.82 12.85
CA ARG A 306 -23.44 0.30 12.35
C ARG A 306 -22.59 1.28 11.52
N SER A 307 -21.43 1.68 12.00
CA SER A 307 -20.50 2.55 11.26
C SER A 307 -20.03 1.90 9.96
N ALA A 308 -19.69 0.61 9.96
CA ALA A 308 -19.35 -0.12 8.75
C ALA A 308 -20.51 -0.16 7.74
N ALA A 309 -21.74 -0.37 8.19
CA ALA A 309 -22.92 -0.35 7.31
C ALA A 309 -23.16 1.05 6.71
N GLN A 310 -22.92 2.10 7.49
CA GLN A 310 -23.00 3.48 6.98
C GLN A 310 -21.93 3.76 5.92
N LEU A 311 -20.69 3.32 6.17
CA LEU A 311 -19.61 3.42 5.19
C LEU A 311 -19.90 2.64 3.90
N GLN A 312 -20.54 1.46 4.00
CA GLN A 312 -20.97 0.70 2.81
C GLN A 312 -22.08 1.45 2.01
N ARG A 313 -22.96 2.19 2.69
CA ARG A 313 -23.91 3.06 2.00
C ARG A 313 -23.20 4.19 1.24
N LEU A 314 -22.19 4.81 1.84
CA LEU A 314 -21.35 5.84 1.18
C LEU A 314 -20.62 5.28 -0.04
N LYS A 315 -20.06 4.08 0.07
CA LYS A 315 -19.48 3.37 -1.09
C LYS A 315 -20.49 3.31 -2.24
N ARG A 316 -21.71 2.85 -1.97
CA ARG A 316 -22.76 2.75 -2.99
C ARG A 316 -23.10 4.11 -3.59
N VAL A 317 -23.26 5.14 -2.78
CA VAL A 317 -23.54 6.50 -3.27
C VAL A 317 -22.40 7.03 -4.13
N ALA A 318 -21.15 6.81 -3.74
CA ALA A 318 -19.98 7.22 -4.52
C ALA A 318 -19.89 6.47 -5.87
N LEU A 319 -20.23 5.18 -5.88
CA LEU A 319 -20.19 4.33 -7.07
C LEU A 319 -21.34 4.63 -8.05
N PHE A 320 -22.49 5.09 -7.56
CA PHE A 320 -23.67 5.38 -8.39
C PHE A 320 -23.71 6.82 -8.93
N ARG A 321 -22.92 7.75 -8.39
CA ARG A 321 -22.72 9.04 -9.02
C ARG A 321 -21.81 8.86 -10.25
N LYS A 322 -22.36 9.09 -11.44
CA LYS A 322 -21.54 9.33 -12.63
C LYS A 322 -20.78 10.63 -12.36
N TRP A 323 -19.52 10.50 -11.99
CA TRP A 323 -18.57 11.61 -11.93
C TRP A 323 -18.27 11.98 -13.40
N GLN A 324 -18.93 13.01 -13.86
CA GLN A 324 -18.64 13.64 -15.15
C GLN A 324 -17.46 14.59 -15.00
#